data_1757bdecff446805121ba58e2a58d5c2
#
_entry.id   1757bdecff446805121ba58e2a58d5c2
#
_cell.length_a   1.000
_cell.length_b   1.000
_cell.length_c   1.000
_cell.angle_alpha   90.00
_cell.angle_beta   90.00
_cell.angle_gamma   90.00
#
_symmetry.space_group_name_H-M   'P 1'
#
loop_
_entity.id
_entity.type
_entity.pdbx_description
1 polymer ?
#
loop_
_entity_poly.entity_id
_entity_poly.type
_entity_poly.pdbx_seq_one_letter_code
_entity_poly.pdbx_strand_id
1 'polypeptide(L)'
;MFTNFIESLTEFAASLNHISLLQGTKAYGIHVEPMKAPAKESWPRHDHENFYWFQEDALKEVRLNGSWSFNIWRPQVVLGAASGSPMNLVAAIAAYATICRELGIPCRYPGGIPIITEATDARLFAEALDWAFKEPKAHNQTFNITNGDV
;
A
#
# COMPACT_ATOMS: atom_id res chain seq x y z
N MET A 1 19.31 -1.33 -1.69
CA MET A 1 18.87 0.10 -1.63
C MET A 1 17.96 0.37 -0.45
N PHE A 2 16.83 -0.34 -0.25
CA PHE A 2 15.94 -0.13 0.89
C PHE A 2 16.64 -0.37 2.25
N THR A 3 17.39 -1.46 2.38
CA THR A 3 18.17 -1.79 3.59
C THR A 3 19.11 -0.65 3.98
N ASN A 4 19.95 -0.19 3.05
CA ASN A 4 20.88 0.91 3.30
C ASN A 4 20.15 2.20 3.74
N PHE A 5 18.95 2.46 3.15
CA PHE A 5 18.14 3.61 3.56
C PHE A 5 17.66 3.49 5.00
N ILE A 6 17.11 2.33 5.39
CA ILE A 6 16.61 2.12 6.76
C ILE A 6 17.75 2.14 7.78
N GLU A 7 18.90 1.52 7.48
CA GLU A 7 20.08 1.56 8.33
C GLU A 7 20.56 3.00 8.54
N SER A 8 20.73 3.76 7.45
CA SER A 8 21.11 5.17 7.55
C SER A 8 20.10 6.00 8.31
N LEU A 9 18.79 5.78 8.06
CA LEU A 9 17.73 6.50 8.78
C LEU A 9 17.82 6.25 10.28
N THR A 10 18.01 5.02 10.72
CA THR A 10 18.10 4.66 12.15
C THR A 10 19.40 5.11 12.79
N GLU A 11 20.49 5.21 12.04
CA GLU A 11 21.77 5.73 12.52
C GLU A 11 21.72 7.24 12.76
N PHE A 12 21.12 8.00 11.84
CA PHE A 12 21.19 9.48 11.89
C PHE A 12 19.94 10.16 12.45
N ALA A 13 18.79 9.46 12.51
CA ALA A 13 17.56 10.04 13.03
C ALA A 13 17.34 9.67 14.51
N ALA A 14 18.05 10.35 15.42
CA ALA A 14 17.97 10.10 16.86
C ALA A 14 16.56 10.25 17.47
N SER A 15 15.67 10.98 16.80
CA SER A 15 14.26 11.19 17.21
C SER A 15 13.26 10.27 16.49
N LEU A 16 13.73 9.25 15.81
CA LEU A 16 12.86 8.30 15.13
C LEU A 16 12.02 7.51 16.13
N ASN A 17 10.69 7.64 16.02
CA ASN A 17 9.75 6.98 16.91
C ASN A 17 8.91 5.92 16.20
N HIS A 18 8.65 6.11 14.88
CA HIS A 18 7.78 5.22 14.12
C HIS A 18 8.12 5.23 12.62
N ILE A 19 7.94 4.08 11.97
CA ILE A 19 8.05 3.92 10.52
C ILE A 19 6.77 3.28 9.99
N SER A 20 6.10 3.92 9.05
CA SER A 20 5.01 3.33 8.29
C SER A 20 5.50 2.89 6.91
N LEU A 21 5.55 1.59 6.67
CA LEU A 21 5.94 1.00 5.39
C LEU A 21 4.70 0.76 4.52
N LEU A 22 4.63 1.46 3.40
CA LEU A 22 3.55 1.28 2.43
C LEU A 22 3.93 0.20 1.42
N GLN A 23 3.07 -0.80 1.31
CA GLN A 23 3.15 -1.90 0.35
C GLN A 23 1.84 -1.98 -0.47
N GLY A 24 1.35 -3.17 -0.75
CA GLY A 24 0.08 -3.40 -1.42
C GLY A 24 -0.24 -4.88 -1.57
N THR A 25 -1.32 -5.18 -2.28
CA THR A 25 -1.84 -6.54 -2.46
C THR A 25 -0.89 -7.51 -3.17
N LYS A 26 0.16 -7.01 -3.83
CA LYS A 26 1.24 -7.87 -4.33
C LYS A 26 1.95 -8.66 -3.23
N ALA A 27 1.85 -8.23 -1.96
CA ALA A 27 2.30 -9.02 -0.82
C ALA A 27 1.58 -10.37 -0.70
N TYR A 28 0.38 -10.48 -1.27
CA TYR A 28 -0.43 -11.71 -1.31
C TYR A 28 -0.28 -12.51 -2.60
N GLY A 29 0.62 -12.13 -3.48
CA GLY A 29 0.88 -12.88 -4.72
C GLY A 29 -0.16 -12.65 -5.84
N ILE A 30 -1.03 -11.64 -5.76
CA ILE A 30 -2.09 -11.40 -6.77
C ILE A 30 -1.56 -11.24 -8.20
N HIS A 31 -0.30 -10.88 -8.36
CA HIS A 31 0.36 -10.77 -9.66
C HIS A 31 0.91 -12.11 -10.19
N VAL A 32 0.86 -13.16 -9.40
CA VAL A 32 1.31 -14.51 -9.74
C VAL A 32 0.11 -15.41 -10.02
N GLU A 33 -0.87 -15.41 -9.11
CA GLU A 33 -2.08 -16.21 -9.24
C GLU A 33 -3.30 -15.52 -8.60
N PRO A 34 -4.52 -15.90 -8.99
CA PRO A 34 -5.73 -15.41 -8.35
C PRO A 34 -5.77 -15.75 -6.86
N MET A 35 -6.02 -14.75 -6.03
CA MET A 35 -6.14 -14.92 -4.58
C MET A 35 -7.60 -14.95 -4.12
N LYS A 36 -7.85 -15.56 -2.97
CA LYS A 36 -9.15 -15.47 -2.30
C LYS A 36 -9.35 -14.07 -1.71
N ALA A 37 -10.58 -13.58 -1.74
CA ALA A 37 -10.98 -12.37 -1.06
C ALA A 37 -11.93 -12.72 0.13
N PRO A 38 -11.87 -11.99 1.25
CA PRO A 38 -10.87 -10.98 1.58
C PRO A 38 -9.51 -11.57 1.97
N ALA A 39 -8.43 -10.87 1.66
CA ALA A 39 -7.09 -11.24 2.12
C ALA A 39 -6.95 -11.03 3.63
N LYS A 40 -6.15 -11.87 4.28
CA LYS A 40 -5.85 -11.73 5.72
C LYS A 40 -4.36 -11.48 5.93
N GLU A 41 -4.03 -10.56 6.80
CA GLU A 41 -2.64 -10.20 7.13
C GLU A 41 -1.84 -11.39 7.67
N SER A 42 -2.53 -12.36 8.29
CA SER A 42 -1.95 -13.58 8.84
C SER A 42 -1.65 -14.67 7.80
N TRP A 43 -1.97 -14.46 6.54
CA TRP A 43 -1.66 -15.46 5.51
C TRP A 43 -0.15 -15.67 5.35
N PRO A 44 0.28 -16.92 5.07
CA PRO A 44 1.67 -17.20 4.78
C PRO A 44 2.11 -16.47 3.52
N ARG A 45 3.41 -16.25 3.41
CA ARG A 45 4.04 -15.73 2.19
C ARG A 45 3.94 -16.77 1.07
N HIS A 46 3.75 -16.29 -0.15
CA HIS A 46 3.83 -17.11 -1.36
C HIS A 46 5.25 -17.61 -1.62
N ASP A 47 5.36 -18.75 -2.28
CA ASP A 47 6.65 -19.33 -2.69
C ASP A 47 7.16 -18.70 -4.00
N HIS A 48 7.41 -17.39 -3.97
CA HIS A 48 8.05 -16.65 -5.06
C HIS A 48 8.81 -15.46 -4.50
N GLU A 49 9.80 -14.95 -5.23
CA GLU A 49 10.52 -13.77 -4.83
C GLU A 49 9.61 -12.53 -4.86
N ASN A 50 9.59 -11.77 -3.76
CA ASN A 50 8.80 -10.56 -3.64
C ASN A 50 9.59 -9.49 -2.88
N PHE A 51 9.83 -8.35 -3.53
CA PHE A 51 10.60 -7.27 -2.93
C PHE A 51 9.96 -6.70 -1.66
N TYR A 52 8.64 -6.83 -1.47
CA TYR A 52 7.98 -6.44 -0.24
C TYR A 52 8.45 -7.27 0.96
N TRP A 53 8.71 -8.55 0.76
CA TRP A 53 9.21 -9.40 1.83
C TRP A 53 10.64 -9.05 2.22
N PHE A 54 11.49 -8.70 1.25
CA PHE A 54 12.83 -8.17 1.54
C PHE A 54 12.76 -6.86 2.33
N GLN A 55 11.80 -5.99 2.04
CA GLN A 55 11.58 -4.77 2.82
C GLN A 55 11.12 -5.06 4.24
N GLU A 56 10.16 -5.99 4.40
CA GLU A 56 9.66 -6.39 5.72
C GLU A 56 10.77 -7.01 6.58
N ASP A 57 11.57 -7.89 5.99
CA ASP A 57 12.65 -8.58 6.70
C ASP A 57 13.73 -7.59 7.12
N ALA A 58 14.18 -6.71 6.22
CA ALA A 58 15.12 -5.64 6.55
C ALA A 58 14.59 -4.71 7.64
N LEU A 59 13.29 -4.31 7.55
CA LEU A 59 12.67 -3.45 8.56
C LEU A 59 12.65 -4.12 9.93
N LYS A 60 12.27 -5.40 9.99
CA LYS A 60 12.21 -6.18 11.23
C LYS A 60 13.59 -6.42 11.83
N GLU A 61 14.57 -6.72 10.98
CA GLU A 61 15.97 -6.92 11.41
C GLU A 61 16.56 -5.66 12.03
N VAL A 62 16.48 -4.53 11.35
CA VAL A 62 16.98 -3.25 11.85
C VAL A 62 16.24 -2.82 13.11
N ARG A 63 14.93 -3.11 13.21
CA ARG A 63 14.11 -2.84 14.40
C ARG A 63 14.63 -3.53 15.67
N LEU A 64 15.26 -4.70 15.56
CA LEU A 64 15.79 -5.41 16.73
C LEU A 64 16.77 -4.57 17.56
N ASN A 65 17.47 -3.64 16.93
CA ASN A 65 18.44 -2.76 17.53
C ASN A 65 17.89 -1.36 17.86
N GLY A 66 16.59 -1.11 17.60
CA GLY A 66 15.97 0.20 17.78
C GLY A 66 14.86 0.22 18.81
N SER A 67 14.49 1.42 19.29
CA SER A 67 13.36 1.64 20.20
C SER A 67 12.08 2.13 19.50
N TRP A 68 12.13 2.41 18.19
CA TRP A 68 11.01 2.87 17.38
C TRP A 68 10.04 1.73 17.06
N SER A 69 8.79 2.07 16.73
CA SER A 69 7.78 1.12 16.26
C SER A 69 7.60 1.18 14.74
N PHE A 70 6.88 0.23 14.16
CA PHE A 70 6.54 0.28 12.74
C PHE A 70 5.14 -0.26 12.47
N ASN A 71 4.61 0.07 11.29
CA ASN A 71 3.47 -0.60 10.68
C ASN A 71 3.73 -0.91 9.20
N ILE A 72 3.13 -1.98 8.72
CA ILE A 72 3.12 -2.36 7.32
C ILE A 72 1.69 -2.21 6.80
N TRP A 73 1.51 -1.43 5.74
CA TRP A 73 0.22 -1.12 5.17
C TRP A 73 0.06 -1.71 3.79
N ARG A 74 -1.06 -2.36 3.53
CA ARG A 74 -1.33 -3.05 2.27
C ARG A 74 -2.62 -2.56 1.61
N PRO A 75 -2.74 -1.27 1.22
CA PRO A 75 -3.82 -0.82 0.36
C PRO A 75 -3.67 -1.42 -1.03
N GLN A 76 -4.77 -1.48 -1.80
CA GLN A 76 -4.67 -1.84 -3.21
C GLN A 76 -4.41 -0.62 -4.09
N VAL A 77 -5.35 0.28 -4.15
CA VAL A 77 -5.24 1.53 -4.92
C VAL A 77 -5.53 2.69 -4.00
N VAL A 78 -4.58 3.57 -3.82
CA VAL A 78 -4.80 4.80 -3.05
C VAL A 78 -5.27 5.90 -3.99
N LEU A 79 -6.46 6.42 -3.74
CA LEU A 79 -7.08 7.50 -4.51
C LEU A 79 -7.07 8.80 -3.72
N GLY A 80 -6.62 9.88 -4.36
CA GLY A 80 -6.58 11.19 -3.75
C GLY A 80 -6.18 12.29 -4.72
N ALA A 81 -6.33 13.53 -4.29
CA ALA A 81 -5.87 14.67 -5.05
C ALA A 81 -4.33 14.74 -4.98
N ALA A 82 -3.67 14.61 -6.11
CA ALA A 82 -2.22 14.73 -6.21
C ALA A 82 -1.84 15.52 -7.45
N SER A 83 -1.30 16.71 -7.26
CA SER A 83 -0.78 17.53 -8.34
C SER A 83 0.55 16.97 -8.83
N GLY A 84 0.73 16.87 -10.15
CA GLY A 84 1.97 16.42 -10.77
C GLY A 84 2.28 14.92 -10.61
N SER A 85 1.34 14.11 -10.11
CA SER A 85 1.53 12.67 -10.01
C SER A 85 1.14 11.97 -11.32
N PRO A 86 2.07 11.36 -12.04
CA PRO A 86 1.76 10.63 -13.29
C PRO A 86 0.98 9.33 -13.05
N MET A 87 0.95 8.83 -11.83
CA MET A 87 0.26 7.60 -11.45
C MET A 87 -1.08 7.85 -10.76
N ASN A 88 -1.67 9.04 -10.91
CA ASN A 88 -2.98 9.35 -10.35
C ASN A 88 -4.09 8.68 -11.18
N LEU A 89 -4.62 7.56 -10.68
CA LEU A 89 -5.65 6.78 -11.36
C LEU A 89 -6.94 7.58 -11.56
N VAL A 90 -7.31 8.47 -10.65
CA VAL A 90 -8.50 9.32 -10.78
C VAL A 90 -8.36 10.23 -12.00
N ALA A 91 -7.19 10.85 -12.17
CA ALA A 91 -6.91 11.70 -13.33
C ALA A 91 -6.93 10.90 -14.64
N ALA A 92 -6.38 9.69 -14.65
CA ALA A 92 -6.40 8.81 -15.81
C ALA A 92 -7.83 8.40 -16.21
N ILE A 93 -8.66 8.00 -15.24
CA ILE A 93 -10.07 7.65 -15.47
C ILE A 93 -10.85 8.88 -15.99
N ALA A 94 -10.66 10.04 -15.37
CA ALA A 94 -11.35 11.26 -15.79
C ALA A 94 -10.95 11.69 -17.22
N ALA A 95 -9.68 11.61 -17.56
CA ALA A 95 -9.20 11.90 -18.92
C ALA A 95 -9.81 10.92 -19.92
N TYR A 96 -9.78 9.62 -19.64
CA TYR A 96 -10.36 8.60 -20.51
C TYR A 96 -11.88 8.81 -20.72
N ALA A 97 -12.62 9.03 -19.63
CA ALA A 97 -14.06 9.28 -19.71
C ALA A 97 -14.38 10.56 -20.50
N THR A 98 -13.58 11.61 -20.36
CA THR A 98 -13.73 12.84 -21.12
C THR A 98 -13.50 12.61 -22.61
N ILE A 99 -12.44 11.89 -22.98
CA ILE A 99 -12.17 11.52 -24.38
C ILE A 99 -13.32 10.72 -24.97
N CYS A 100 -13.82 9.71 -24.27
CA CYS A 100 -14.96 8.90 -24.72
C CYS A 100 -16.19 9.77 -24.97
N ARG A 101 -16.48 10.72 -24.06
CA ARG A 101 -17.59 11.66 -24.22
C ARG A 101 -17.44 12.54 -25.46
N GLU A 102 -16.28 13.13 -25.66
CA GLU A 102 -16.01 14.01 -26.82
C GLU A 102 -16.09 13.26 -28.17
N LEU A 103 -15.70 11.99 -28.17
CA LEU A 103 -15.77 11.12 -29.34
C LEU A 103 -17.16 10.47 -29.53
N GLY A 104 -18.10 10.64 -28.62
CA GLY A 104 -19.42 10.00 -28.66
C GLY A 104 -19.38 8.47 -28.56
N ILE A 105 -18.33 7.91 -27.93
CA ILE A 105 -18.17 6.47 -27.75
C ILE A 105 -18.43 6.05 -26.30
N PRO A 106 -18.92 4.82 -26.06
CA PRO A 106 -19.13 4.33 -24.71
C PRO A 106 -17.81 4.29 -23.91
N CYS A 107 -17.84 4.78 -22.68
CA CYS A 107 -16.75 4.61 -21.73
C CYS A 107 -16.77 3.16 -21.22
N ARG A 108 -15.85 2.33 -21.69
CA ARG A 108 -15.73 0.92 -21.32
C ARG A 108 -14.45 0.67 -20.59
N TYR A 109 -14.44 -0.32 -19.70
CA TYR A 109 -13.21 -0.77 -19.07
C TYR A 109 -12.20 -1.22 -20.15
N PRO A 110 -11.02 -0.58 -20.23
CA PRO A 110 -10.07 -0.84 -21.32
C PRO A 110 -9.21 -2.09 -21.09
N GLY A 111 -9.34 -2.74 -19.94
CA GLY A 111 -8.61 -3.95 -19.59
C GLY A 111 -9.19 -5.22 -20.21
N GLY A 112 -8.60 -6.36 -19.84
CA GLY A 112 -9.06 -7.69 -20.24
C GLY A 112 -10.27 -8.18 -19.45
N ILE A 113 -10.10 -9.26 -18.68
CA ILE A 113 -11.16 -9.81 -17.83
C ILE A 113 -11.51 -8.81 -16.72
N PRO A 114 -12.80 -8.49 -16.50
CA PRO A 114 -13.20 -7.64 -15.38
C PRO A 114 -12.77 -8.24 -14.04
N ILE A 115 -12.18 -7.40 -13.19
CA ILE A 115 -11.77 -7.77 -11.82
C ILE A 115 -12.43 -6.84 -10.83
N ILE A 116 -12.72 -7.36 -9.64
CA ILE A 116 -13.08 -6.54 -8.50
C ILE A 116 -11.78 -5.97 -7.95
N THR A 117 -11.76 -4.67 -7.74
CA THR A 117 -10.64 -3.98 -7.13
C THR A 117 -11.12 -3.06 -6.03
N GLU A 118 -10.32 -2.91 -5.01
CA GLU A 118 -10.58 -2.03 -3.88
C GLU A 118 -9.89 -0.69 -4.09
N ALA A 119 -10.43 0.34 -3.45
CA ALA A 119 -9.82 1.65 -3.40
C ALA A 119 -9.77 2.18 -1.98
N THR A 120 -8.72 2.89 -1.66
CA THR A 120 -8.51 3.54 -0.37
C THR A 120 -8.43 5.05 -0.58
N ASP A 121 -9.29 5.82 0.09
CA ASP A 121 -9.18 7.28 0.11
C ASP A 121 -7.88 7.68 0.82
N ALA A 122 -7.11 8.57 0.23
CA ALA A 122 -5.84 9.03 0.80
C ALA A 122 -6.02 9.72 2.16
N ARG A 123 -7.19 10.33 2.43
CA ARG A 123 -7.50 10.93 3.75
C ARG A 123 -7.75 9.86 4.79
N LEU A 124 -8.55 8.83 4.48
CA LEU A 124 -8.74 7.68 5.36
C LEU A 124 -7.39 7.03 5.67
N PHE A 125 -6.53 6.89 4.68
CA PHE A 125 -5.20 6.32 4.88
C PHE A 125 -4.34 7.21 5.79
N ALA A 126 -4.37 8.53 5.62
CA ALA A 126 -3.66 9.46 6.49
C ALA A 126 -4.16 9.40 7.95
N GLU A 127 -5.47 9.29 8.16
CA GLU A 127 -6.07 9.11 9.50
C GLU A 127 -5.63 7.78 10.13
N ALA A 128 -5.56 6.71 9.34
CA ALA A 128 -5.10 5.41 9.81
C ALA A 128 -3.62 5.42 10.21
N LEU A 129 -2.77 6.14 9.45
CA LEU A 129 -1.36 6.33 9.80
C LEU A 129 -1.20 7.09 11.11
N ASP A 130 -1.95 8.18 11.30
CA ASP A 130 -1.93 8.98 12.54
C ASP A 130 -2.44 8.17 13.74
N TRP A 131 -3.54 7.42 13.54
CA TRP A 131 -4.05 6.51 14.57
C TRP A 131 -3.01 5.46 14.98
N ALA A 132 -2.42 4.78 14.02
CA ALA A 132 -1.46 3.70 14.31
C ALA A 132 -0.17 4.21 14.97
N PHE A 133 0.23 5.44 14.67
CA PHE A 133 1.34 6.09 15.37
C PHE A 133 1.02 6.34 16.85
N LYS A 134 -0.21 6.71 17.17
CA LYS A 134 -0.66 7.08 18.52
C LYS A 134 -1.11 5.89 19.37
N GLU A 135 -1.54 4.79 18.76
CA GLU A 135 -2.11 3.63 19.45
C GLU A 135 -1.05 2.52 19.65
N PRO A 136 -0.53 2.33 20.88
CA PRO A 136 0.52 1.33 21.14
C PRO A 136 0.15 -0.10 20.74
N LYS A 137 -1.14 -0.46 20.78
CA LYS A 137 -1.61 -1.79 20.35
C LYS A 137 -1.52 -2.02 18.85
N ALA A 138 -1.46 -0.94 18.07
CA ALA A 138 -1.26 -1.01 16.64
C ALA A 138 0.22 -1.16 16.25
N HIS A 139 1.16 -0.91 17.15
CA HIS A 139 2.58 -0.96 16.84
C HIS A 139 3.04 -2.36 16.42
N ASN A 140 3.94 -2.41 15.45
CA ASN A 140 4.56 -3.60 14.89
C ASN A 140 3.55 -4.57 14.26
N GLN A 141 2.44 -4.03 13.74
CA GLN A 141 1.39 -4.80 13.08
C GLN A 141 1.37 -4.52 11.57
N THR A 142 0.74 -5.45 10.84
CA THR A 142 0.42 -5.30 9.43
C THR A 142 -1.07 -5.07 9.29
N PHE A 143 -1.48 -4.17 8.41
CA PHE A 143 -2.88 -3.83 8.16
C PHE A 143 -3.21 -3.83 6.67
N ASN A 144 -4.29 -4.49 6.33
CA ASN A 144 -5.03 -4.17 5.11
C ASN A 144 -5.85 -2.90 5.35
N ILE A 145 -6.05 -2.10 4.33
CA ILE A 145 -6.88 -0.89 4.43
C ILE A 145 -7.62 -0.64 3.13
N THR A 146 -8.92 -0.38 3.24
CA THR A 146 -9.82 -0.06 2.13
C THR A 146 -10.99 0.79 2.63
N ASN A 147 -11.72 1.42 1.70
CA ASN A 147 -12.83 2.33 2.02
C ASN A 147 -14.15 1.64 2.33
N GLY A 148 -14.17 0.44 2.75
CA GLY A 148 -15.38 -0.24 3.13
C GLY A 148 -15.38 -1.71 2.72
N ASP A 149 -16.49 -2.36 3.01
CA ASP A 149 -16.70 -3.77 2.68
C ASP A 149 -17.07 -3.93 1.21
N VAL A 150 -16.64 -5.03 0.63
CA VAL A 150 -16.98 -5.43 -0.74
C VAL A 150 -18.20 -6.33 -0.72
#